data_3293fba43521209bac9cb61963787f73
#
_entry.id   3293fba43521209bac9cb61963787f73
#
_cell.length_a   1.000
_cell.length_b   1.000
_cell.length_c   1.000
_cell.angle_alpha   90.00
_cell.angle_beta   90.00
_cell.angle_gamma   90.00
#
_symmetry.space_group_name_H-M   'P 1'
#
loop_
_entity.id
_entity.type
_entity.pdbx_description
1 polymer ?
#
loop_
_entity_poly.entity_id
_entity_poly.type
_entity_poly.pdbx_seq_one_letter_code
_entity_poly.pdbx_strand_id
1 'polypeptide(L)' 'MTKEQYIEAIILLLQKTNDEVLLDFILKLLEKAA' A
#
# COMPACT_ATOMS: atom_id res chain seq x y z
N MET A 1 -7.39 1.35 -15.50
CA MET A 1 -6.56 0.32 -14.83
C MET A 1 -7.47 -0.74 -14.22
N THR A 2 -7.07 -1.98 -14.30
CA THR A 2 -7.77 -3.05 -13.61
C THR A 2 -7.40 -3.03 -12.11
N LYS A 3 -8.17 -3.77 -11.31
CA LYS A 3 -7.86 -3.93 -9.89
C LYS A 3 -6.45 -4.46 -9.68
N GLU A 4 -6.05 -5.44 -10.51
CA GLU A 4 -4.74 -6.05 -10.40
C GLU A 4 -3.62 -5.05 -10.70
N GLN A 5 -3.83 -4.18 -11.68
CA GLN A 5 -2.87 -3.14 -12.01
C GLN A 5 -2.73 -2.11 -10.89
N TYR A 6 -3.84 -1.77 -10.23
CA TYR A 6 -3.81 -0.89 -9.07
C TYR A 6 -2.98 -1.50 -7.94
N ILE A 7 -3.22 -2.78 -7.67
CA ILE A 7 -2.49 -3.48 -6.61
C ILE A 7 -1.00 -3.54 -6.91
N GLU A 8 -0.63 -3.84 -8.15
CA GLU A 8 0.78 -3.86 -8.54
C GLU A 8 1.44 -2.50 -8.37
N ALA A 9 0.75 -1.44 -8.78
CA ALA A 9 1.28 -0.09 -8.64
C ALA A 9 1.50 0.27 -7.17
N ILE A 10 0.57 -0.10 -6.32
CA ILE A 10 0.66 0.15 -4.88
C ILE A 10 1.85 -0.61 -4.28
N ILE A 11 2.01 -1.88 -4.64
CA ILE A 11 3.12 -2.70 -4.15
C ILE A 11 4.46 -2.08 -4.54
N LEU A 12 4.60 -1.66 -5.80
CA LEU A 12 5.84 -1.06 -6.27
C LEU A 12 6.16 0.23 -5.53
N LEU A 13 5.16 1.05 -5.29
CA LEU A 13 5.36 2.29 -4.54
C LEU A 13 5.74 2.02 -3.09
N LEU A 14 5.11 1.04 -2.47
CA LEU A 14 5.42 0.65 -1.10
C LEU A 14 6.84 0.12 -0.96
N GLN A 15 7.30 -0.63 -1.94
CA GLN A 15 8.67 -1.16 -1.92
C GLN A 15 9.73 -0.06 -2.02
N LYS A 16 9.39 1.05 -2.66
CA LYS A 16 10.30 2.19 -2.79
C LYS A 16 10.26 3.10 -1.57
N THR A 17 9.26 2.96 -0.74
CA THR A 17 9.06 3.84 0.42
C THR A 17 9.89 3.36 1.59
N ASN A 18 10.67 4.27 2.18
CA ASN A 18 11.46 3.98 3.38
C ASN A 18 10.84 4.57 4.65
N ASP A 19 9.64 5.09 4.54
CA ASP A 19 8.94 5.73 5.66
C ASP A 19 8.10 4.70 6.41
N GLU A 20 8.62 4.23 7.54
CA GLU A 20 7.93 3.21 8.33
C GLU A 20 6.62 3.72 8.93
N VAL A 21 6.55 5.00 9.26
CA VAL A 21 5.32 5.59 9.80
C VAL A 21 4.22 5.56 8.75
N LEU A 22 4.56 5.90 7.52
CA LEU A 22 3.61 5.85 6.42
C LEU A 22 3.17 4.41 6.14
N LEU A 23 4.10 3.47 6.14
CA LEU A 23 3.79 2.06 5.92
C LEU A 23 2.85 1.53 7.00
N ASP A 24 3.08 1.89 8.25
CA ASP A 24 2.22 1.51 9.36
C ASP A 24 0.81 2.08 9.19
N PHE A 25 0.72 3.32 8.77
CA PHE A 25 -0.56 3.97 8.51
C PHE A 25 -1.35 3.24 7.43
N ILE A 26 -0.67 2.89 6.34
CA ILE A 26 -1.30 2.17 5.23
C ILE A 26 -1.78 0.80 5.69
N LEU A 27 -0.96 0.09 6.46
CA LEU A 27 -1.33 -1.21 7.00
C LEU A 27 -2.59 -1.12 7.84
N LYS A 28 -2.67 -0.14 8.71
CA LYS A 28 -3.84 0.06 9.57
C LYS A 28 -5.09 0.39 8.77
N LEU A 29 -4.94 1.19 7.73
CA LEU A 29 -6.07 1.50 6.84
C LEU A 29 -6.60 0.24 6.17
N LEU A 30 -5.71 -0.60 5.67
CA LEU A 30 -6.11 -1.83 4.99
C LEU A 30 -6.74 -2.82 5.95
N GLU A 31 -6.21 -2.95 7.16
CA GLU A 31 -6.80 -3.81 8.18
C GLU A 31 -8.21 -3.36 8.56
N LYS A 32 -8.41 -2.07 8.63
CA LYS A 32 -9.70 -1.50 8.97
C LYS A 32 -10.71 -1.67 7.85
N ALA A 33 -10.26 -1.62 6.60
CA ALA A 33 -11.11 -1.76 5.43
C ALA A 33 -11.46 -3.22 5.10
N ALA A 34 -10.66 -4.15 5.54
CA ALA A 34 -10.84 -5.57 5.24
C ALA A 34 -11.94 -6.24 6.07
#